data_8f1a96fcd2899e49ed8a506b0c80070f
#
_entry.id   8f1a96fcd2899e49ed8a506b0c80070f
#
_cell.length_a   1.000
_cell.length_b   1.000
_cell.length_c   1.000
_cell.angle_alpha   90.00
_cell.angle_beta   90.00
_cell.angle_gamma   90.00
#
_symmetry.space_group_name_H-M   'P 1'
#
loop_
_entity.id
_entity.type
_entity.pdbx_description
1 polymer ?
#
loop_
_entity_poly.entity_id
_entity_poly.type
_entity_poly.pdbx_seq_one_letter_code
_entity_poly.pdbx_strand_id
1 'polypeptide(L)'
;VARLGRPRTFDRDAALHTAMLVFWERGFETTSTTDLAGAMGINPPSLYAAFANKENLFREAIGLYERTEADSARQAMEAAPTAREAVAALLHESVDRFTTEGKPRGCMIVLAATNCTTDHESVRDFALRCRARTKTVIKGRLDRAVAEGELPASADTDRTAAFYATFLNGASLQARDGAGRADLHGLVELAMAVWDTALVAA
;
A
#
# COMPACT_ATOMS: atom_id res chain seq x y z
N VAL A 1 -5.59 -38.56 -20.01
CA VAL A 1 -4.24 -38.45 -19.42
C VAL A 1 -3.88 -36.97 -19.42
N ALA A 2 -3.94 -36.31 -18.24
CA ALA A 2 -3.54 -34.92 -18.08
C ALA A 2 -2.03 -34.82 -18.34
N ARG A 3 -1.64 -34.02 -19.35
CA ARG A 3 -0.24 -33.63 -19.55
C ARG A 3 0.20 -32.80 -18.35
N LEU A 4 0.99 -33.38 -17.44
CA LEU A 4 1.77 -32.61 -16.49
C LEU A 4 2.66 -31.66 -17.30
N GLY A 5 2.44 -30.32 -17.14
CA GLY A 5 3.30 -29.32 -17.73
C GLY A 5 4.74 -29.52 -17.24
N ARG A 6 5.71 -29.22 -18.12
CA ARG A 6 7.15 -29.27 -17.80
C ARG A 6 7.39 -28.56 -16.46
N PRO A 7 8.13 -29.14 -15.49
CA PRO A 7 8.40 -28.49 -14.21
C PRO A 7 8.93 -27.07 -14.44
N ARG A 8 8.43 -26.07 -13.71
CA ARG A 8 8.98 -24.71 -13.77
C ARG A 8 10.43 -24.76 -13.33
N THR A 9 11.33 -24.20 -14.12
CA THR A 9 12.77 -24.22 -13.84
C THR A 9 13.22 -23.15 -12.84
N PHE A 10 12.26 -22.40 -12.23
CA PHE A 10 12.54 -21.35 -11.26
C PHE A 10 11.44 -21.29 -10.18
N ASP A 11 11.79 -20.75 -9.01
CA ASP A 11 10.86 -20.48 -7.92
C ASP A 11 9.97 -19.27 -8.29
N ARG A 12 8.67 -19.52 -8.49
CA ARG A 12 7.71 -18.48 -8.89
C ARG A 12 7.46 -17.46 -7.78
N ASP A 13 7.46 -17.89 -6.53
CA ASP A 13 7.18 -17.00 -5.40
C ASP A 13 8.38 -16.09 -5.14
N ALA A 14 9.61 -16.60 -5.24
CA ALA A 14 10.81 -15.79 -5.21
C ALA A 14 10.87 -14.79 -6.38
N ALA A 15 10.47 -15.19 -7.58
CA ALA A 15 10.38 -14.31 -8.74
C ALA A 15 9.31 -13.21 -8.54
N LEU A 16 8.14 -13.56 -8.00
CA LEU A 16 7.09 -12.58 -7.68
C LEU A 16 7.55 -11.58 -6.62
N HIS A 17 8.25 -12.04 -5.58
CA HIS A 17 8.82 -11.16 -4.56
C HIS A 17 9.85 -10.19 -5.17
N THR A 18 10.71 -10.68 -6.05
CA THR A 18 11.68 -9.83 -6.77
C THR A 18 10.96 -8.79 -7.63
N ALA A 19 9.93 -9.19 -8.38
CA ALA A 19 9.13 -8.26 -9.17
C ALA A 19 8.44 -7.19 -8.32
N MET A 20 7.92 -7.58 -7.14
CA MET A 20 7.33 -6.65 -6.17
C MET A 20 8.33 -5.56 -5.78
N LEU A 21 9.56 -5.93 -5.43
CA LEU A 21 10.60 -4.96 -5.06
C LEU A 21 10.97 -4.04 -6.23
N VAL A 22 11.08 -4.58 -7.46
CA VAL A 22 11.36 -3.78 -8.66
C VAL A 22 10.25 -2.77 -8.94
N PHE A 23 8.99 -3.20 -8.89
CA PHE A 23 7.87 -2.28 -9.08
C PHE A 23 7.76 -1.25 -7.95
N TRP A 24 8.06 -1.63 -6.72
CA TRP A 24 8.07 -0.71 -5.59
C TRP A 24 9.13 0.37 -5.75
N GLU A 25 10.33 -0.01 -6.19
CA GLU A 25 11.44 0.91 -6.38
C GLU A 25 11.24 1.83 -7.59
N ARG A 26 10.84 1.27 -8.73
CA ARG A 26 10.86 1.98 -10.02
C ARG A 26 9.49 2.41 -10.52
N GLY A 27 8.41 1.79 -10.02
CA GLY A 27 7.07 1.98 -10.53
C GLY A 27 6.76 1.08 -11.73
N PHE A 28 5.48 1.08 -12.12
CA PHE A 28 4.98 0.24 -13.21
C PHE A 28 5.48 0.73 -14.58
N GLU A 29 5.32 2.03 -14.87
CA GLU A 29 5.54 2.57 -16.21
C GLU A 29 7.00 2.46 -16.66
N THR A 30 7.92 2.80 -15.78
CA THR A 30 9.36 2.83 -16.05
C THR A 30 10.03 1.46 -16.00
N THR A 31 9.31 0.40 -15.64
CA THR A 31 9.83 -0.96 -15.54
C THR A 31 9.46 -1.76 -16.78
N SER A 32 10.44 -2.23 -17.56
CA SER A 32 10.21 -3.10 -18.72
C SER A 32 10.10 -4.58 -18.31
N THR A 33 9.53 -5.42 -19.18
CA THR A 33 9.52 -6.87 -18.98
C THR A 33 10.93 -7.48 -19.05
N THR A 34 11.85 -6.85 -19.76
CA THR A 34 13.26 -7.24 -19.78
C THR A 34 13.94 -6.97 -18.45
N ASP A 35 13.69 -5.81 -17.83
CA ASP A 35 14.21 -5.47 -16.51
C ASP A 35 13.69 -6.47 -15.44
N LEU A 36 12.40 -6.79 -15.51
CA LEU A 36 11.79 -7.77 -14.60
C LEU A 36 12.40 -9.16 -14.77
N ALA A 37 12.49 -9.64 -16.00
CA ALA A 37 13.07 -10.94 -16.28
C ALA A 37 14.54 -11.02 -15.83
N GLY A 38 15.32 -9.97 -16.11
CA GLY A 38 16.70 -9.87 -15.65
C GLY A 38 16.83 -9.88 -14.12
N ALA A 39 16.02 -9.10 -13.41
CA ALA A 39 16.01 -9.06 -11.96
C ALA A 39 15.60 -10.41 -11.34
N MET A 40 14.63 -11.11 -11.93
CA MET A 40 14.20 -12.44 -11.50
C MET A 40 15.17 -13.57 -11.87
N GLY A 41 16.20 -13.32 -12.69
CA GLY A 41 17.10 -14.35 -13.20
C GLY A 41 16.44 -15.35 -14.16
N ILE A 42 15.40 -14.95 -14.89
CA ILE A 42 14.65 -15.78 -15.84
C ILE A 42 14.64 -15.14 -17.23
N ASN A 43 14.31 -15.92 -18.26
CA ASN A 43 14.11 -15.36 -19.60
C ASN A 43 12.69 -14.81 -19.79
N PRO A 44 12.46 -13.85 -20.72
CA PRO A 44 11.13 -13.29 -20.98
C PRO A 44 10.03 -14.32 -21.32
N PRO A 45 10.27 -15.38 -22.12
CA PRO A 45 9.28 -16.43 -22.31
C PRO A 45 8.80 -17.10 -21.01
N SER A 46 9.70 -17.32 -20.06
CA SER A 46 9.36 -17.89 -18.75
C SER A 46 8.50 -16.93 -17.90
N LEU A 47 8.78 -15.62 -17.99
CA LEU A 47 7.97 -14.59 -17.35
C LEU A 47 6.53 -14.62 -17.89
N TYR A 48 6.35 -14.62 -19.21
CA TYR A 48 5.03 -14.67 -19.82
C TYR A 48 4.29 -15.98 -19.52
N ALA A 49 5.00 -17.11 -19.49
CA ALA A 49 4.41 -18.40 -19.12
C ALA A 49 3.95 -18.45 -17.64
N ALA A 50 4.61 -17.70 -16.75
CA ALA A 50 4.29 -17.70 -15.33
C ALA A 50 3.23 -16.67 -14.94
N PHE A 51 3.23 -15.50 -15.60
CA PHE A 51 2.48 -14.32 -15.17
C PHE A 51 1.58 -13.73 -16.28
N ALA A 52 1.55 -14.34 -17.47
CA ALA A 52 0.82 -13.94 -18.66
C ALA A 52 1.30 -12.59 -19.27
N ASN A 53 1.33 -11.51 -18.48
CA ASN A 53 1.79 -10.19 -18.92
C ASN A 53 2.27 -9.35 -17.72
N LYS A 54 2.83 -8.16 -18.02
CA LYS A 54 3.34 -7.21 -17.02
C LYS A 54 2.25 -6.70 -16.08
N GLU A 55 1.03 -6.48 -16.58
CA GLU A 55 -0.09 -6.00 -15.76
C GLU A 55 -0.53 -7.04 -14.73
N ASN A 56 -0.65 -8.31 -15.13
CA ASN A 56 -1.00 -9.39 -14.20
C ASN A 56 0.09 -9.58 -13.15
N LEU A 57 1.37 -9.54 -13.57
CA LEU A 57 2.49 -9.58 -12.64
C LEU A 57 2.44 -8.43 -11.63
N PHE A 58 2.12 -7.21 -12.08
CA PHE A 58 1.95 -6.06 -11.20
C PHE A 58 0.80 -6.24 -10.21
N ARG A 59 -0.35 -6.76 -10.65
CA ARG A 59 -1.50 -7.04 -9.77
C ARG A 59 -1.16 -8.08 -8.72
N GLU A 60 -0.46 -9.15 -9.10
CA GLU A 60 0.01 -10.16 -8.15
C GLU A 60 1.05 -9.59 -7.17
N ALA A 61 1.95 -8.73 -7.64
CA ALA A 61 2.94 -8.04 -6.81
C ALA A 61 2.29 -7.11 -5.78
N ILE A 62 1.26 -6.33 -6.17
CA ILE A 62 0.47 -5.54 -5.21
C ILE A 62 -0.21 -6.45 -4.18
N GLY A 63 -0.81 -7.56 -4.60
CA GLY A 63 -1.43 -8.51 -3.68
C GLY A 63 -0.42 -9.16 -2.72
N LEU A 64 0.81 -9.43 -3.17
CA LEU A 64 1.88 -9.89 -2.29
C LEU A 64 2.27 -8.80 -1.29
N TYR A 65 2.49 -7.56 -1.74
CA TYR A 65 2.80 -6.41 -0.91
C TYR A 65 1.74 -6.18 0.18
N GLU A 66 0.45 -6.26 -0.16
CA GLU A 66 -0.64 -6.11 0.81
C GLU A 66 -0.56 -7.16 1.93
N ARG A 67 -0.21 -8.41 1.59
CA ARG A 67 -0.15 -9.52 2.57
C ARG A 67 1.13 -9.56 3.40
N THR A 68 2.25 -9.08 2.86
CA THR A 68 3.57 -9.23 3.51
C THR A 68 4.09 -7.94 4.11
N GLU A 69 3.82 -6.81 3.45
CA GLU A 69 4.39 -5.52 3.83
C GLU A 69 3.36 -4.60 4.49
N ALA A 70 2.10 -4.61 4.03
CA ALA A 70 1.10 -3.67 4.50
C ALA A 70 0.20 -4.23 5.63
N ASP A 71 0.28 -5.51 5.92
CA ASP A 71 -0.63 -6.18 6.86
C ASP A 71 -0.38 -5.78 8.32
N SER A 72 0.88 -5.50 8.72
CA SER A 72 1.23 -5.08 10.08
C SER A 72 0.47 -3.83 10.52
N ALA A 73 0.39 -2.82 9.66
CA ALA A 73 -0.32 -1.57 9.96
C ALA A 73 -1.83 -1.80 10.12
N ARG A 74 -2.43 -2.71 9.33
CA ARG A 74 -3.82 -3.10 9.48
C ARG A 74 -4.04 -3.85 10.81
N GLN A 75 -3.17 -4.80 11.12
CA GLN A 75 -3.24 -5.55 12.38
C GLN A 75 -3.10 -4.63 13.60
N ALA A 76 -2.17 -3.68 13.57
CA ALA A 76 -2.01 -2.70 14.65
C ALA A 76 -3.27 -1.86 14.86
N MET A 77 -3.92 -1.43 13.77
CA MET A 77 -5.19 -0.71 13.83
C MET A 77 -6.32 -1.57 14.41
N GLU A 78 -6.42 -2.84 14.00
CA GLU A 78 -7.46 -3.77 14.46
C GLU A 78 -7.30 -4.14 15.95
N ALA A 79 -6.07 -4.22 16.44
CA ALA A 79 -5.76 -4.59 17.83
C ALA A 79 -5.97 -3.43 18.82
N ALA A 80 -6.05 -2.19 18.34
CA ALA A 80 -6.18 -1.01 19.20
C ALA A 80 -7.58 -0.91 19.82
N PRO A 81 -7.67 -0.57 21.14
CA PRO A 81 -8.93 -0.57 21.87
C PRO A 81 -9.88 0.56 21.43
N THR A 82 -9.35 1.74 21.12
CA THR A 82 -10.15 2.92 20.72
C THR A 82 -9.91 3.31 19.26
N ALA A 83 -10.86 4.04 18.66
CA ALA A 83 -10.74 4.54 17.29
C ALA A 83 -9.53 5.49 17.14
N ARG A 84 -9.28 6.32 18.17
CA ARG A 84 -8.14 7.23 18.20
C ARG A 84 -6.82 6.47 18.18
N GLU A 85 -6.69 5.48 19.06
CA GLU A 85 -5.49 4.62 19.11
C GLU A 85 -5.34 3.78 17.85
N ALA A 86 -6.44 3.31 17.26
CA ALA A 86 -6.44 2.55 16.02
C ALA A 86 -5.87 3.36 14.85
N VAL A 87 -6.31 4.62 14.70
CA VAL A 87 -5.77 5.50 13.66
C VAL A 87 -4.32 5.86 13.95
N ALA A 88 -3.96 6.19 15.21
CA ALA A 88 -2.59 6.47 15.58
C ALA A 88 -1.67 5.27 15.28
N ALA A 89 -2.06 4.05 15.67
CA ALA A 89 -1.30 2.83 15.40
C ALA A 89 -1.09 2.59 13.89
N LEU A 90 -2.14 2.77 13.09
CA LEU A 90 -2.05 2.68 11.62
C LEU A 90 -1.02 3.67 11.06
N LEU A 91 -1.02 4.92 11.54
CA LEU A 91 -0.12 5.95 11.06
C LEU A 91 1.33 5.65 11.45
N HIS A 92 1.58 5.33 12.72
CA HIS A 92 2.93 5.03 13.22
C HIS A 92 3.51 3.81 12.52
N GLU A 93 2.78 2.71 12.45
CA GLU A 93 3.24 1.48 11.80
C GLU A 93 3.48 1.68 10.29
N SER A 94 2.67 2.53 9.65
CA SER A 94 2.89 2.89 8.24
C SER A 94 4.19 3.69 8.06
N VAL A 95 4.49 4.64 8.96
CA VAL A 95 5.75 5.41 8.93
C VAL A 95 6.95 4.50 9.14
N ASP A 96 6.90 3.57 10.09
CA ASP A 96 7.96 2.59 10.33
C ASP A 96 8.24 1.77 9.08
N ARG A 97 7.19 1.27 8.44
CA ARG A 97 7.29 0.51 7.18
C ARG A 97 7.83 1.37 6.02
N PHE A 98 7.39 2.62 5.87
CA PHE A 98 7.85 3.52 4.80
C PHE A 98 9.34 3.85 4.91
N THR A 99 9.91 3.71 6.09
CA THR A 99 11.30 4.06 6.41
C THR A 99 12.17 2.84 6.77
N THR A 100 11.67 1.63 6.54
CA THR A 100 12.42 0.39 6.83
C THR A 100 13.69 0.32 5.99
N GLU A 101 14.83 0.13 6.63
CA GLU A 101 16.12 -0.03 5.97
C GLU A 101 16.17 -1.33 5.15
N GLY A 102 16.88 -1.28 4.04
CA GLY A 102 17.02 -2.42 3.13
C GLY A 102 15.79 -2.70 2.23
N LYS A 103 14.73 -1.88 2.33
CA LYS A 103 13.56 -1.93 1.45
C LYS A 103 13.38 -0.62 0.69
N PRO A 104 12.67 -0.63 -0.47
CA PRO A 104 12.28 0.60 -1.13
C PRO A 104 11.42 1.47 -0.20
N ARG A 105 11.70 2.77 -0.16
CA ARG A 105 11.03 3.70 0.74
C ARG A 105 9.63 4.07 0.26
N GLY A 106 8.74 4.40 1.21
CA GLY A 106 7.35 4.76 0.94
C GLY A 106 6.45 3.55 0.69
N CYS A 107 5.27 3.76 0.16
CA CYS A 107 4.25 2.75 -0.10
C CYS A 107 4.19 2.38 -1.57
N MET A 108 4.35 1.09 -1.91
CA MET A 108 4.22 0.61 -3.28
C MET A 108 2.87 1.00 -3.90
N ILE A 109 1.77 0.87 -3.15
CA ILE A 109 0.42 1.17 -3.64
C ILE A 109 0.24 2.66 -3.98
N VAL A 110 0.88 3.53 -3.19
CA VAL A 110 0.82 4.98 -3.43
C VAL A 110 1.67 5.38 -4.63
N LEU A 111 2.89 4.83 -4.74
CA LEU A 111 3.93 5.35 -5.62
C LEU A 111 4.05 4.63 -6.97
N ALA A 112 3.74 3.32 -7.02
CA ALA A 112 4.14 2.49 -8.16
C ALA A 112 3.33 2.72 -9.46
N ALA A 113 2.18 3.38 -9.40
CA ALA A 113 1.32 3.59 -10.57
C ALA A 113 0.64 4.97 -10.57
N THR A 114 1.38 6.02 -10.22
CA THR A 114 0.90 7.42 -10.23
C THR A 114 0.92 8.03 -11.63
N ASN A 115 1.87 7.62 -12.47
CA ASN A 115 2.15 8.22 -13.78
C ASN A 115 1.85 7.24 -14.93
N CYS A 116 0.82 6.38 -14.79
CA CYS A 116 0.43 5.48 -15.89
C CYS A 116 -0.09 6.27 -17.09
N THR A 117 0.38 5.89 -18.28
CA THR A 117 -0.08 6.41 -19.56
C THR A 117 -1.51 5.94 -19.86
N THR A 118 -2.14 6.51 -20.88
CA THR A 118 -3.47 6.08 -21.37
C THR A 118 -3.49 4.63 -21.81
N ASP A 119 -2.37 4.10 -22.30
CA ASP A 119 -2.25 2.70 -22.74
C ASP A 119 -2.38 1.69 -21.57
N HIS A 120 -2.18 2.16 -20.33
CA HIS A 120 -2.25 1.37 -19.10
C HIS A 120 -3.37 1.84 -18.15
N GLU A 121 -4.50 2.28 -18.71
CA GLU A 121 -5.64 2.77 -17.92
C GLU A 121 -6.15 1.72 -16.93
N SER A 122 -6.15 0.45 -17.31
CA SER A 122 -6.55 -0.66 -16.42
C SER A 122 -5.67 -0.79 -15.17
N VAL A 123 -4.38 -0.51 -15.29
CA VAL A 123 -3.42 -0.49 -14.16
C VAL A 123 -3.64 0.72 -13.29
N ARG A 124 -3.84 1.90 -13.91
CA ARG A 124 -4.16 3.14 -13.21
C ARG A 124 -5.41 2.98 -12.35
N ASP A 125 -6.48 2.44 -12.92
CA ASP A 125 -7.76 2.23 -12.23
C ASP A 125 -7.65 1.19 -11.12
N PHE A 126 -6.86 0.13 -11.33
CA PHE A 126 -6.57 -0.84 -10.30
C PHE A 126 -5.82 -0.19 -9.12
N ALA A 127 -4.77 0.57 -9.40
CA ALA A 127 -3.99 1.25 -8.37
C ALA A 127 -4.83 2.32 -7.62
N LEU A 128 -5.71 3.03 -8.33
CA LEU A 128 -6.65 3.97 -7.72
C LEU A 128 -7.57 3.27 -6.71
N ARG A 129 -8.14 2.12 -7.09
CA ARG A 129 -8.97 1.31 -6.17
C ARG A 129 -8.18 0.83 -4.95
N CYS A 130 -6.93 0.41 -5.14
CA CYS A 130 -6.07 0.00 -4.02
C CYS A 130 -5.79 1.16 -3.06
N ARG A 131 -5.49 2.37 -3.57
CA ARG A 131 -5.30 3.56 -2.74
C ARG A 131 -6.59 3.95 -1.98
N ALA A 132 -7.75 3.85 -2.63
CA ALA A 132 -9.03 4.16 -1.99
C ALA A 132 -9.36 3.25 -0.80
N ARG A 133 -8.82 2.02 -0.77
CA ARG A 133 -9.03 1.07 0.35
C ARG A 133 -8.57 1.62 1.69
N THR A 134 -7.49 2.39 1.73
CA THR A 134 -6.99 3.00 2.99
C THR A 134 -8.06 3.88 3.62
N LYS A 135 -8.69 4.77 2.83
CA LYS A 135 -9.83 5.57 3.31
C LYS A 135 -10.98 4.69 3.80
N THR A 136 -11.33 3.66 3.02
CA THR A 136 -12.43 2.74 3.37
C THR A 136 -12.18 2.01 4.70
N VAL A 137 -10.95 1.54 4.92
CA VAL A 137 -10.57 0.83 6.15
C VAL A 137 -10.62 1.76 7.35
N ILE A 138 -10.07 2.97 7.26
CA ILE A 138 -10.14 3.98 8.33
C ILE A 138 -11.61 4.31 8.62
N LYS A 139 -12.39 4.62 7.58
CA LYS A 139 -13.80 4.95 7.72
C LYS A 139 -14.57 3.83 8.43
N GLY A 140 -14.37 2.58 8.05
CA GLY A 140 -15.02 1.43 8.69
C GLY A 140 -14.73 1.32 10.19
N ARG A 141 -13.48 1.65 10.62
CA ARG A 141 -13.14 1.69 12.06
C ARG A 141 -13.88 2.84 12.78
N LEU A 142 -13.94 4.01 12.13
CA LEU A 142 -14.64 5.18 12.69
C LEU A 142 -16.16 4.95 12.75
N ASP A 143 -16.77 4.40 11.71
CA ASP A 143 -18.21 4.07 11.68
C ASP A 143 -18.57 3.08 12.78
N ARG A 144 -17.71 2.07 13.03
CA ARG A 144 -17.87 1.14 14.14
C ARG A 144 -17.82 1.86 15.49
N ALA A 145 -16.90 2.80 15.66
CA ALA A 145 -16.80 3.58 16.90
C ALA A 145 -18.04 4.45 17.15
N VAL A 146 -18.65 4.99 16.10
CA VAL A 146 -19.95 5.69 16.19
C VAL A 146 -21.06 4.71 16.60
N ALA A 147 -21.12 3.54 15.97
CA ALA A 147 -22.14 2.54 16.28
C ALA A 147 -22.03 1.98 17.72
N GLU A 148 -20.82 1.89 18.26
CA GLU A 148 -20.52 1.44 19.62
C GLU A 148 -20.64 2.57 20.68
N GLY A 149 -20.88 3.81 20.25
CA GLY A 149 -21.00 4.98 21.13
C GLY A 149 -19.66 5.54 21.64
N GLU A 150 -18.54 5.10 21.07
CA GLU A 150 -17.19 5.64 21.34
C GLU A 150 -17.04 7.05 20.75
N LEU A 151 -17.63 7.28 19.58
CA LEU A 151 -17.67 8.58 18.90
C LEU A 151 -19.10 9.10 18.81
N PRO A 152 -19.27 10.44 18.78
CA PRO A 152 -20.61 11.03 18.66
C PRO A 152 -21.27 10.67 17.32
N ALA A 153 -22.60 10.53 17.31
CA ALA A 153 -23.36 10.24 16.10
C ALA A 153 -23.23 11.31 15.00
N SER A 154 -22.81 12.52 15.36
CA SER A 154 -22.54 13.63 14.45
C SER A 154 -21.11 13.61 13.87
N ALA A 155 -20.26 12.61 14.20
CA ALA A 155 -18.90 12.57 13.73
C ALA A 155 -18.83 12.42 12.20
N ASP A 156 -18.09 13.29 11.53
CA ASP A 156 -17.83 13.20 10.08
C ASP A 156 -16.72 12.16 9.81
N THR A 157 -17.12 10.89 9.83
CA THR A 157 -16.21 9.76 9.63
C THR A 157 -15.61 9.72 8.22
N ASP A 158 -16.34 10.20 7.21
CA ASP A 158 -15.86 10.21 5.82
C ASP A 158 -14.74 11.25 5.62
N ARG A 159 -14.94 12.47 6.13
CA ARG A 159 -13.95 13.55 6.07
C ARG A 159 -12.70 13.22 6.88
N THR A 160 -12.90 12.69 8.09
CA THR A 160 -11.80 12.27 8.98
C THR A 160 -10.98 11.16 8.34
N ALA A 161 -11.62 10.13 7.75
CA ALA A 161 -10.92 9.07 7.03
C ALA A 161 -10.18 9.60 5.79
N ALA A 162 -10.76 10.54 5.07
CA ALA A 162 -10.10 11.18 3.93
C ALA A 162 -8.85 11.97 4.37
N PHE A 163 -8.91 12.70 5.48
CA PHE A 163 -7.76 13.42 6.03
C PHE A 163 -6.59 12.49 6.34
N TYR A 164 -6.81 11.43 7.10
CA TYR A 164 -5.74 10.50 7.47
C TYR A 164 -5.22 9.68 6.29
N ALA A 165 -6.08 9.30 5.34
CA ALA A 165 -5.63 8.66 4.11
C ALA A 165 -4.75 9.60 3.26
N THR A 166 -5.11 10.88 3.19
CA THR A 166 -4.30 11.91 2.49
C THR A 166 -2.96 12.11 3.20
N PHE A 167 -2.96 12.16 4.54
CA PHE A 167 -1.73 12.23 5.33
C PHE A 167 -0.80 11.05 5.01
N LEU A 168 -1.30 9.82 5.00
CA LEU A 168 -0.50 8.62 4.68
C LEU A 168 0.09 8.67 3.26
N ASN A 169 -0.66 9.18 2.28
CA ASN A 169 -0.15 9.36 0.92
C ASN A 169 1.00 10.37 0.88
N GLY A 170 0.86 11.50 1.60
CA GLY A 170 1.91 12.50 1.73
C GLY A 170 3.13 11.98 2.47
N ALA A 171 2.94 11.29 3.60
CA ALA A 171 4.02 10.68 4.38
C ALA A 171 4.80 9.63 3.55
N SER A 172 4.09 8.85 2.73
CA SER A 172 4.72 7.89 1.80
C SER A 172 5.63 8.58 0.79
N LEU A 173 5.19 9.71 0.21
CA LEU A 173 6.01 10.49 -0.72
C LEU A 173 7.21 11.12 0.00
N GLN A 174 7.01 11.74 1.17
CA GLN A 174 8.09 12.32 1.96
C GLN A 174 9.14 11.27 2.35
N ALA A 175 8.71 10.05 2.73
CA ALA A 175 9.62 8.95 2.96
C ALA A 175 10.45 8.62 1.72
N ARG A 176 9.83 8.55 0.53
CA ARG A 176 10.53 8.33 -0.75
C ARG A 176 11.57 9.42 -1.02
N ASP A 177 11.25 10.67 -0.70
CA ASP A 177 12.13 11.82 -0.88
C ASP A 177 13.25 11.91 0.18
N GLY A 178 13.29 10.99 1.13
CA GLY A 178 14.38 10.86 2.11
C GLY A 178 14.05 11.35 3.53
N ALA A 179 12.82 11.76 3.82
CA ALA A 179 12.44 12.18 5.17
C ALA A 179 12.75 11.10 6.22
N GLY A 180 13.29 11.52 7.37
CA GLY A 180 13.66 10.62 8.44
C GLY A 180 12.46 10.00 9.15
N ARG A 181 12.67 8.82 9.77
CA ARG A 181 11.62 8.15 10.56
C ARG A 181 11.12 9.05 11.69
N ALA A 182 12.02 9.68 12.44
CA ALA A 182 11.68 10.55 13.56
C ALA A 182 10.86 11.78 13.11
N ASP A 183 11.23 12.37 11.98
CA ASP A 183 10.51 13.53 11.43
C ASP A 183 9.07 13.15 11.04
N LEU A 184 8.90 12.00 10.38
CA LEU A 184 7.59 11.51 9.98
C LEU A 184 6.72 11.13 11.19
N HIS A 185 7.29 10.55 12.26
CA HIS A 185 6.57 10.34 13.53
C HIS A 185 6.14 11.66 14.17
N GLY A 186 6.99 12.69 14.14
CA GLY A 186 6.60 14.04 14.59
C GLY A 186 5.40 14.60 13.81
N LEU A 187 5.32 14.33 12.50
CA LEU A 187 4.14 14.69 11.71
C LEU A 187 2.89 13.86 12.06
N VAL A 188 3.05 12.59 12.46
CA VAL A 188 1.93 11.79 12.98
C VAL A 188 1.36 12.42 14.24
N GLU A 189 2.21 12.86 15.19
CA GLU A 189 1.75 13.53 16.41
C GLU A 189 0.94 14.79 16.10
N LEU A 190 1.41 15.61 15.14
CA LEU A 190 0.67 16.78 14.68
C LEU A 190 -0.66 16.41 14.02
N ALA A 191 -0.69 15.36 13.19
CA ALA A 191 -1.92 14.88 12.58
C ALA A 191 -2.92 14.34 13.63
N MET A 192 -2.42 13.72 14.71
CA MET A 192 -3.27 13.25 15.82
C MET A 192 -3.71 14.38 16.76
N ALA A 193 -3.01 15.50 16.82
CA ALA A 193 -3.42 16.65 17.62
C ALA A 193 -4.72 17.30 17.13
N VAL A 194 -5.09 17.11 15.85
CA VAL A 194 -6.35 17.63 15.29
C VAL A 194 -7.52 16.64 15.37
N TRP A 195 -7.34 15.51 16.09
CA TRP A 195 -8.33 14.43 16.16
C TRP A 195 -9.73 14.92 16.49
N ASP A 196 -9.88 15.66 17.60
CA ASP A 196 -11.18 16.14 18.06
C ASP A 196 -11.81 17.14 17.08
N THR A 197 -10.98 17.97 16.42
CA THR A 197 -11.44 18.93 15.42
C THR A 197 -11.83 18.24 14.11
N ALA A 198 -11.12 17.18 13.71
CA ALA A 198 -11.39 16.45 12.48
C ALA A 198 -12.72 15.69 12.52
N LEU A 199 -13.18 15.32 13.71
CA LEU A 199 -14.46 14.60 13.93
C LEU A 199 -15.68 15.53 13.94
N VAL A 200 -15.51 16.85 14.08
CA VAL A 200 -16.63 17.78 14.10
C VAL A 200 -17.15 17.95 12.67
N ALA A 201 -18.45 17.71 12.48
CA ALA A 201 -19.13 18.05 11.23
C ALA A 201 -19.12 19.57 11.01
N ALA A 202 -18.86 19.98 9.77
CA ALA A 202 -18.87 21.39 9.39
C ALA A 202 -20.29 21.94 9.32
#